data_cf5afe593db1971711924a709796da96
#
_entry.id   cf5afe593db1971711924a709796da96
#
_cell.length_a   1.000
_cell.length_b   1.000
_cell.length_c   1.000
_cell.angle_alpha   90.00
_cell.angle_beta   90.00
_cell.angle_gamma   90.00
#
_symmetry.space_group_name_H-M   'P 1'
#
loop_
_entity.id
_entity.type
_entity.pdbx_description
1 polymer ?
#
loop_
_entity_poly.entity_id
_entity_poly.type
_entity_poly.pdbx_seq_one_letter_code
_entity_poly.pdbx_strand_id
1 'polypeptide(L)'
;WSPDGARIAFVSDRTGSPQLYVMNADGTGQRRLSFDGSYNTAPAWSPDGRWIAYETRVGGQFDIWLIDPEGRTNVPVVTNPRSDEAPTWAPDSRKIAFHSQRRGKADVYVVDFDGENPRRLTEAAGDDTHPCWGPYPR
;
A
#
# COMPACT_ATOMS: atom_id res chain seq x y z
N TRP A 1 -8.55 -5.35 -6.37
CA TRP A 1 -8.93 -5.38 -7.78
C TRP A 1 -8.27 -4.24 -8.53
N SER A 2 -7.85 -4.50 -9.79
CA SER A 2 -7.52 -3.42 -10.73
C SER A 2 -8.78 -2.59 -11.04
N PRO A 3 -8.63 -1.28 -11.35
CA PRO A 3 -9.79 -0.40 -11.55
C PRO A 3 -10.68 -0.82 -12.73
N ASP A 4 -10.15 -1.54 -13.71
CA ASP A 4 -10.89 -2.11 -14.85
C ASP A 4 -11.55 -3.46 -14.54
N GLY A 5 -11.33 -4.00 -13.33
CA GLY A 5 -11.86 -5.30 -12.91
C GLY A 5 -11.21 -6.52 -13.59
N ALA A 6 -10.14 -6.32 -14.36
CA ALA A 6 -9.52 -7.41 -15.14
C ALA A 6 -8.51 -8.23 -14.33
N ARG A 7 -7.95 -7.67 -13.26
CA ARG A 7 -6.89 -8.30 -12.46
C ARG A 7 -7.11 -8.15 -10.96
N ILE A 8 -6.48 -9.05 -10.20
CA ILE A 8 -6.47 -9.03 -8.73
C ILE A 8 -5.02 -9.04 -8.26
N ALA A 9 -4.67 -8.10 -7.39
CA ALA A 9 -3.45 -8.18 -6.59
C ALA A 9 -3.77 -8.88 -5.27
N PHE A 10 -2.92 -9.79 -4.83
CA PHE A 10 -3.13 -10.57 -3.61
C PHE A 10 -1.80 -10.96 -2.96
N VAL A 11 -1.88 -11.44 -1.74
CA VAL A 11 -0.73 -11.92 -0.97
C VAL A 11 -0.72 -13.43 -0.93
N SER A 12 0.46 -14.01 -1.10
CA SER A 12 0.65 -15.46 -0.93
C SER A 12 2.02 -15.74 -0.30
N ASP A 13 2.05 -16.70 0.62
CA ASP A 13 3.27 -17.20 1.26
C ASP A 13 3.82 -18.47 0.61
N ARG A 14 3.32 -18.83 -0.58
CA ARG A 14 3.70 -20.06 -1.32
C ARG A 14 5.20 -20.22 -1.59
N THR A 15 5.96 -19.13 -1.48
CA THR A 15 7.42 -19.13 -1.61
C THR A 15 8.15 -19.01 -0.27
N GLY A 16 7.47 -19.26 0.86
CA GLY A 16 8.03 -19.30 2.20
C GLY A 16 7.84 -18.04 3.03
N SER A 17 7.42 -16.92 2.41
CA SER A 17 7.08 -15.68 3.08
C SER A 17 6.02 -14.91 2.28
N PRO A 18 5.23 -14.03 2.95
CA PRO A 18 4.21 -13.25 2.26
C PRO A 18 4.81 -12.35 1.16
N GLN A 19 4.31 -12.51 -0.06
CA GLN A 19 4.72 -11.76 -1.24
C GLN A 19 3.51 -11.31 -2.03
N LEU A 20 3.67 -10.25 -2.81
CA LEU A 20 2.63 -9.79 -3.72
C LEU A 20 2.61 -10.64 -4.99
N TYR A 21 1.41 -11.00 -5.39
CA TYR A 21 1.08 -11.68 -6.63
C TYR A 21 0.00 -10.91 -7.37
N VAL A 22 -0.06 -11.12 -8.66
CA VAL A 22 -1.15 -10.64 -9.50
C VAL A 22 -1.67 -11.80 -10.36
N MET A 23 -2.96 -11.78 -10.64
CA MET A 23 -3.62 -12.76 -11.49
C MET A 23 -4.74 -12.10 -12.31
N ASN A 24 -5.21 -12.79 -13.33
CA ASN A 24 -6.44 -12.42 -14.03
C ASN A 24 -7.65 -12.60 -13.10
N ALA A 25 -8.75 -11.90 -13.37
CA ALA A 25 -9.96 -11.96 -12.57
C ALA A 25 -10.58 -13.36 -12.48
N ASP A 26 -10.31 -14.23 -13.48
CA ASP A 26 -10.75 -15.62 -13.50
C ASP A 26 -9.80 -16.59 -12.74
N GLY A 27 -8.76 -16.08 -12.11
CA GLY A 27 -7.77 -16.85 -11.36
C GLY A 27 -6.62 -17.39 -12.18
N THR A 28 -6.59 -17.19 -13.49
CA THR A 28 -5.49 -17.61 -14.36
C THR A 28 -4.34 -16.61 -14.36
N GLY A 29 -3.19 -16.99 -14.93
CA GLY A 29 -2.06 -16.10 -15.11
C GLY A 29 -1.43 -15.60 -13.82
N GLN A 30 -1.46 -16.40 -12.74
CA GLN A 30 -0.87 -16.03 -11.45
C GLN A 30 0.64 -15.88 -11.58
N ARG A 31 1.15 -14.73 -11.18
CA ARG A 31 2.59 -14.47 -11.13
C ARG A 31 2.98 -13.65 -9.93
N ARG A 32 4.17 -13.91 -9.41
CA ARG A 32 4.74 -13.10 -8.32
C ARG A 32 5.12 -11.72 -8.85
N LEU A 33 4.84 -10.70 -8.06
CA LEU A 33 5.08 -9.31 -8.40
C LEU A 33 6.25 -8.72 -7.59
N SER A 34 6.33 -9.00 -6.28
CA SER A 34 7.38 -8.49 -5.39
C SER A 34 8.52 -9.50 -5.21
N PHE A 35 9.76 -9.02 -5.30
CA PHE A 35 10.98 -9.80 -5.10
C PHE A 35 11.91 -9.19 -4.05
N ASP A 36 11.74 -7.92 -3.73
CA ASP A 36 12.46 -7.24 -2.67
C ASP A 36 11.75 -7.42 -1.33
N GLY A 37 12.54 -7.50 -0.26
CA GLY A 37 12.01 -7.69 1.09
C GLY A 37 11.54 -9.11 1.39
N SER A 38 11.35 -9.39 2.67
CA SER A 38 10.95 -10.72 3.17
C SER A 38 9.48 -10.83 3.55
N TYR A 39 8.76 -9.71 3.57
CA TYR A 39 7.36 -9.67 3.99
C TYR A 39 6.65 -8.50 3.31
N ASN A 40 5.83 -8.80 2.31
CA ASN A 40 5.10 -7.82 1.51
C ASN A 40 3.61 -8.13 1.55
N THR A 41 2.80 -7.16 2.00
CA THR A 41 1.35 -7.35 2.26
C THR A 41 0.52 -6.11 1.92
N ALA A 42 -0.80 -6.21 2.15
CA ALA A 42 -1.77 -5.12 2.03
C ALA A 42 -1.73 -4.37 0.68
N PRO A 43 -1.79 -5.08 -0.46
CA PRO A 43 -1.81 -4.42 -1.75
C PRO A 43 -3.08 -3.58 -1.95
N ALA A 44 -2.90 -2.34 -2.40
CA ALA A 44 -3.97 -1.41 -2.75
C ALA A 44 -3.70 -0.83 -4.15
N TRP A 45 -4.56 -1.16 -5.11
CA TRP A 45 -4.41 -0.69 -6.48
C TRP A 45 -4.86 0.78 -6.61
N SER A 46 -4.06 1.60 -7.31
CA SER A 46 -4.45 2.98 -7.58
C SER A 46 -5.63 3.04 -8.55
N PRO A 47 -6.56 4.00 -8.40
CA PRO A 47 -7.71 4.15 -9.29
C PRO A 47 -7.36 4.37 -10.76
N ASP A 48 -6.19 4.92 -11.06
CA ASP A 48 -5.69 5.10 -12.44
C ASP A 48 -5.01 3.84 -13.02
N GLY A 49 -4.87 2.80 -12.20
CA GLY A 49 -4.28 1.51 -12.61
C GLY A 49 -2.75 1.50 -12.74
N ARG A 50 -2.07 2.60 -12.43
CA ARG A 50 -0.62 2.73 -12.63
C ARG A 50 0.21 2.07 -11.55
N TRP A 51 -0.31 2.04 -10.29
CA TRP A 51 0.45 1.62 -9.13
C TRP A 51 -0.34 0.67 -8.23
N ILE A 52 0.39 -0.14 -7.51
CA ILE A 52 -0.09 -0.89 -6.36
C ILE A 52 0.72 -0.41 -5.15
N ALA A 53 0.06 0.25 -4.20
CA ALA A 53 0.67 0.57 -2.91
C ALA A 53 0.65 -0.68 -2.03
N TYR A 54 1.68 -0.88 -1.22
CA TYR A 54 1.75 -2.05 -0.34
C TYR A 54 2.67 -1.79 0.86
N GLU A 55 2.55 -2.64 1.86
CA GLU A 55 3.45 -2.68 3.00
C GLU A 55 4.61 -3.62 2.72
N THR A 56 5.82 -3.17 3.00
CA THR A 56 7.02 -4.01 2.95
C THR A 56 7.79 -3.91 4.26
N ARG A 57 8.30 -5.04 4.74
CA ARG A 57 9.08 -5.07 5.98
C ARG A 57 10.54 -4.79 5.68
N VAL A 58 11.02 -3.64 6.19
CA VAL A 58 12.40 -3.19 6.07
C VAL A 58 12.95 -2.92 7.48
N GLY A 59 14.07 -3.54 7.83
CA GLY A 59 14.73 -3.29 9.12
C GLY A 59 13.87 -3.59 10.37
N GLY A 60 12.85 -4.43 10.24
CA GLY A 60 11.98 -4.84 11.34
C GLY A 60 10.67 -4.04 11.48
N GLN A 61 10.49 -2.93 10.78
CA GLN A 61 9.25 -2.16 10.66
C GLN A 61 8.65 -2.26 9.26
N PHE A 62 7.42 -1.78 9.10
CA PHE A 62 6.77 -1.69 7.80
C PHE A 62 6.90 -0.29 7.22
N ASP A 63 7.21 -0.24 5.94
CA ASP A 63 7.23 0.95 5.10
C ASP A 63 6.20 0.82 3.96
N ILE A 64 5.77 1.93 3.38
CA ILE A 64 4.87 1.92 2.22
C ILE A 64 5.67 2.15 0.96
N TRP A 65 5.52 1.23 0.03
CA TRP A 65 6.14 1.26 -1.28
C TRP A 65 5.10 1.22 -2.38
N LEU A 66 5.50 1.63 -3.58
CA LEU A 66 4.73 1.48 -4.81
C LEU A 66 5.43 0.53 -5.77
N ILE A 67 4.65 -0.34 -6.37
CA ILE A 67 5.09 -1.22 -7.45
C ILE A 67 4.15 -1.06 -8.64
N ASP A 68 4.70 -0.99 -9.87
CA ASP A 68 3.85 -1.02 -11.05
C ASP A 68 3.27 -2.43 -11.27
N PRO A 69 2.09 -2.56 -11.92
CA PRO A 69 1.43 -3.86 -12.04
C PRO A 69 2.20 -4.91 -12.85
N GLU A 70 3.26 -4.52 -13.55
CA GLU A 70 4.14 -5.44 -14.26
C GLU A 70 5.42 -5.79 -13.47
N GLY A 71 5.64 -5.13 -12.31
CA GLY A 71 6.79 -5.37 -11.44
C GLY A 71 8.11 -4.79 -11.93
N ARG A 72 8.09 -3.85 -12.86
CA ARG A 72 9.31 -3.24 -13.44
C ARG A 72 9.87 -2.13 -12.58
N THR A 73 9.00 -1.41 -11.89
CA THR A 73 9.36 -0.27 -11.04
C THR A 73 8.85 -0.52 -9.64
N ASN A 74 9.73 -0.42 -8.64
CA ASN A 74 9.43 -0.60 -7.23
C ASN A 74 10.15 0.48 -6.44
N VAL A 75 9.39 1.37 -5.80
CA VAL A 75 9.94 2.57 -5.15
C VAL A 75 9.35 2.81 -3.76
N PRO A 76 10.16 3.26 -2.78
CA PRO A 76 9.65 3.68 -1.49
C PRO A 76 8.86 4.98 -1.60
N VAL A 77 7.82 5.12 -0.80
CA VAL A 77 7.00 6.34 -0.69
C VAL A 77 6.99 6.88 0.73
N VAL A 78 6.79 6.02 1.71
CA VAL A 78 6.83 6.41 3.12
C VAL A 78 7.81 5.51 3.84
N THR A 79 8.88 6.12 4.36
CA THR A 79 9.91 5.46 5.13
C THR A 79 10.21 6.27 6.38
N ASN A 80 10.19 5.65 7.54
CA ASN A 80 10.62 6.27 8.80
C ASN A 80 10.99 5.17 9.81
N PRO A 81 11.57 5.51 10.96
CA PRO A 81 12.05 4.50 11.93
C PRO A 81 10.96 3.68 12.62
N ARG A 82 9.67 3.90 12.28
CA ARG A 82 8.54 3.16 12.83
C ARG A 82 7.58 2.76 11.73
N SER A 83 6.73 1.78 12.01
CA SER A 83 5.82 1.20 11.01
C SER A 83 4.84 2.19 10.42
N ASP A 84 4.69 2.11 9.11
CA ASP A 84 3.68 2.74 8.28
C ASP A 84 2.90 1.64 7.55
N GLU A 85 1.59 1.58 7.74
CA GLU A 85 0.78 0.43 7.36
C GLU A 85 -0.58 0.83 6.78
N ALA A 86 -1.27 -0.14 6.15
CA ALA A 86 -2.61 -0.02 5.58
C ALA A 86 -2.78 1.13 4.58
N PRO A 87 -2.00 1.15 3.48
CA PRO A 87 -2.14 2.19 2.47
C PRO A 87 -3.48 2.08 1.74
N THR A 88 -4.11 3.23 1.49
CA THR A 88 -5.31 3.35 0.67
C THR A 88 -5.23 4.59 -0.20
N TRP A 89 -5.74 4.50 -1.43
CA TRP A 89 -5.64 5.56 -2.43
C TRP A 89 -6.79 6.54 -2.37
N ALA A 90 -6.49 7.82 -2.55
CA ALA A 90 -7.49 8.82 -2.91
C ALA A 90 -8.07 8.50 -4.30
N PRO A 91 -9.36 8.82 -4.55
CA PRO A 91 -10.02 8.50 -5.83
C PRO A 91 -9.36 9.11 -7.07
N ASP A 92 -8.60 10.18 -6.91
CA ASP A 92 -7.84 10.84 -7.99
C ASP A 92 -6.43 10.27 -8.20
N SER A 93 -6.03 9.24 -7.45
CA SER A 93 -4.70 8.63 -7.48
C SER A 93 -3.54 9.57 -7.10
N ARG A 94 -3.82 10.71 -6.46
CA ARG A 94 -2.78 11.68 -6.11
C ARG A 94 -2.26 11.54 -4.69
N LYS A 95 -3.05 10.93 -3.81
CA LYS A 95 -2.71 10.81 -2.39
C LYS A 95 -2.91 9.39 -1.88
N ILE A 96 -2.14 9.06 -0.85
CA ILE A 96 -2.24 7.81 -0.11
C ILE A 96 -2.50 8.17 1.35
N ALA A 97 -3.55 7.59 1.94
CA ALA A 97 -3.77 7.60 3.37
C ALA A 97 -3.24 6.29 3.96
N PHE A 98 -2.70 6.35 5.16
CA PHE A 98 -2.10 5.23 5.86
C PHE A 98 -2.11 5.49 7.37
N HIS A 99 -1.83 4.51 8.20
CA HIS A 99 -1.54 4.78 9.60
C HIS A 99 -0.06 4.63 9.89
N SER A 100 0.43 5.42 10.84
CA SER A 100 1.85 5.50 11.18
C SER A 100 2.05 5.52 12.67
N GLN A 101 3.02 4.74 13.15
CA GLN A 101 3.42 4.70 14.55
C GLN A 101 4.56 5.68 14.89
N ARG A 102 4.89 6.61 13.98
CA ARG A 102 6.04 7.54 14.12
C ARG A 102 6.04 8.39 15.39
N ARG A 103 4.90 8.54 16.05
CA ARG A 103 4.76 9.25 17.32
C ARG A 103 4.51 8.36 18.53
N GLY A 104 4.75 7.04 18.41
CA GLY A 104 4.65 6.07 19.49
C GLY A 104 3.29 5.35 19.58
N LYS A 105 2.25 5.89 18.94
CA LYS A 105 0.94 5.27 18.72
C LYS A 105 0.57 5.40 17.26
N ALA A 106 -0.43 4.65 16.80
CA ALA A 106 -0.89 4.74 15.43
C ALA A 106 -1.82 5.95 15.27
N ASP A 107 -1.50 6.81 14.31
CA ASP A 107 -2.34 7.91 13.84
C ASP A 107 -2.52 7.82 12.32
N VAL A 108 -3.60 8.37 11.81
CA VAL A 108 -3.83 8.45 10.36
C VAL A 108 -3.08 9.63 9.76
N TYR A 109 -2.39 9.34 8.67
CA TYR A 109 -1.64 10.30 7.85
C TYR A 109 -2.11 10.27 6.41
N VAL A 110 -1.81 11.32 5.69
CA VAL A 110 -1.92 11.40 4.23
C VAL A 110 -0.62 11.92 3.66
N VAL A 111 -0.26 11.44 2.49
CA VAL A 111 0.94 11.82 1.75
C VAL A 111 0.60 11.92 0.26
N ASP A 112 1.31 12.73 -0.50
CA ASP A 112 1.25 12.68 -1.95
C ASP A 112 1.87 11.36 -2.45
N PHE A 113 1.43 10.85 -3.60
CA PHE A 113 1.87 9.53 -4.08
C PHE A 113 3.39 9.44 -4.35
N ASP A 114 4.06 10.58 -4.50
CA ASP A 114 5.53 10.69 -4.63
C ASP A 114 6.27 10.76 -3.29
N GLY A 115 5.54 10.68 -2.16
CA GLY A 115 6.11 10.74 -0.81
C GLY A 115 6.23 12.14 -0.23
N GLU A 116 5.85 13.17 -0.97
CA GLU A 116 5.91 14.55 -0.51
C GLU A 116 4.68 14.95 0.33
N ASN A 117 4.82 16.05 1.08
CA ASN A 117 3.76 16.67 1.86
C ASN A 117 3.03 15.74 2.86
N PRO A 118 3.74 14.96 3.68
CA PRO A 118 3.09 14.14 4.69
C PRO A 118 2.36 15.00 5.73
N ARG A 119 1.11 14.66 6.01
CA ARG A 119 0.27 15.38 6.98
C ARG A 119 -0.48 14.40 7.88
N ARG A 120 -0.39 14.63 9.19
CA ARG A 120 -1.18 13.93 10.20
C ARG A 120 -2.62 14.41 10.15
N LEU A 121 -3.57 13.48 10.23
CA LEU A 121 -5.00 13.77 10.20
C LEU A 121 -5.69 13.54 11.54
N THR A 122 -5.17 12.64 12.39
CA THR A 122 -5.79 12.31 13.68
C THR A 122 -4.83 12.53 14.84
N GLU A 123 -5.38 12.88 16.01
CA GLU A 123 -4.62 13.22 17.21
C GLU A 123 -5.26 12.64 18.50
N ALA A 124 -6.16 11.66 18.37
CA ALA A 124 -6.83 11.05 19.50
C ALA A 124 -5.84 10.36 20.47
N ALA A 125 -6.27 10.09 21.70
CA ALA A 125 -5.41 9.43 22.69
C ALA A 125 -5.17 7.93 22.38
N GLY A 126 -6.09 7.28 21.66
CA GLY A 126 -5.97 5.88 21.22
C GLY A 126 -5.29 5.72 19.87
N ASP A 127 -5.17 4.48 19.40
CA ASP A 127 -4.68 4.15 18.07
C ASP A 127 -5.78 4.39 17.02
N ASP A 128 -5.44 5.13 15.97
CA ASP A 128 -6.27 5.35 14.80
C ASP A 128 -5.64 4.61 13.61
N THR A 129 -6.34 3.62 13.07
CA THR A 129 -5.77 2.68 12.10
C THR A 129 -6.71 2.44 10.91
N HIS A 130 -6.18 1.84 9.84
CA HIS A 130 -6.92 1.35 8.67
C HIS A 130 -7.82 2.39 8.02
N PRO A 131 -7.27 3.55 7.59
CA PRO A 131 -8.06 4.55 6.87
C PRO A 131 -8.61 3.96 5.56
N CYS A 132 -9.74 4.48 5.12
CA CYS A 132 -10.32 4.16 3.83
C CYS A 132 -10.82 5.44 3.16
N TRP A 133 -10.53 5.61 1.87
CA TRP A 133 -11.08 6.70 1.07
C TRP A 133 -12.46 6.35 0.56
N GLY A 134 -13.39 7.29 0.69
CA GLY A 134 -14.66 7.23 0.00
C GLY A 134 -14.56 7.79 -1.43
N PRO A 135 -15.60 7.56 -2.27
CA PRO A 135 -15.70 8.25 -3.54
C PRO A 135 -15.81 9.76 -3.32
N TYR A 136 -15.43 10.56 -4.31
CA TYR A 136 -15.73 11.99 -4.26
C TYR A 136 -17.24 12.22 -4.10
N PRO A 137 -17.65 13.23 -3.32
CA PRO A 137 -19.05 13.66 -3.32
C PRO A 137 -19.49 13.95 -4.76
N ARG A 138 -20.63 13.41 -5.12
CA ARG A 138 -21.26 13.71 -6.42
C ARG A 138 -21.84 15.10 -6.43
#